data_141b503b19f2d11a82b6ac9ec791edf6
#
_entry.id   141b503b19f2d11a82b6ac9ec791edf6
#
_cell.length_a   1.000
_cell.length_b   1.000
_cell.length_c   1.000
_cell.angle_alpha   90.00
_cell.angle_beta   90.00
_cell.angle_gamma   90.00
#
_symmetry.space_group_name_H-M   'P 1'
#
loop_
_entity.id
_entity.type
_entity.pdbx_description
1 polymer ?
#
loop_
_entity_poly.entity_id
_entity_poly.type
_entity_poly.pdbx_seq_one_letter_code
_entity_poly.pdbx_strand_id
1 'polypeptide(L)'
;MTADVILKDVRLQDSANSKGTIGSLKAKLSWMSAGIKDTMAANLPGVGSLVTGVSTDPAAGTVVLEAGSNSVTAKPVVANGDLNLEVLDVNGPLPKGAVQTALNGLTKKLNDNYPLGIHADSVKVTDTGVVGTFSSQNASIPKEDANPCFARL
;
A
#
# COMPACT_ATOMS: atom_id res chain seq x y z
N MET A 1 6.84 -5.87 6.36
CA MET A 1 6.23 -4.53 6.52
C MET A 1 6.19 -4.16 7.98
N THR A 2 6.55 -2.93 8.32
CA THR A 2 6.52 -2.40 9.69
C THR A 2 5.55 -1.23 9.73
N ALA A 3 4.72 -1.15 10.77
CA ALA A 3 3.74 -0.08 10.93
C ALA A 3 3.94 0.60 12.29
N ASP A 4 4.11 1.91 12.28
CA ASP A 4 4.07 2.77 13.46
C ASP A 4 2.75 3.53 13.44
N VAL A 5 1.90 3.31 14.43
CA VAL A 5 0.55 3.87 14.46
C VAL A 5 0.35 4.72 15.71
N ILE A 6 -0.17 5.93 15.52
CA ILE A 6 -0.52 6.85 16.60
C ILE A 6 -2.03 7.10 16.53
N LEU A 7 -2.72 6.77 17.61
CA LEU A 7 -4.15 7.01 17.78
C LEU A 7 -4.34 8.12 18.82
N LYS A 8 -5.24 9.06 18.54
CA LYS A 8 -5.63 10.12 19.49
C LYS A 8 -7.13 10.19 19.61
N ASP A 9 -7.58 10.58 20.79
CA ASP A 9 -9.00 10.74 21.12
C ASP A 9 -9.83 9.47 20.85
N VAL A 10 -9.32 8.35 21.33
CA VAL A 10 -10.02 7.05 21.25
C VAL A 10 -11.11 7.03 22.30
N ARG A 11 -12.34 6.84 21.88
CA ARG A 11 -13.52 6.69 22.75
C ARG A 11 -14.17 5.34 22.48
N LEU A 12 -14.18 4.49 23.49
CA LEU A 12 -14.82 3.19 23.43
C LEU A 12 -16.28 3.35 23.88
N GLN A 13 -17.20 3.12 22.96
CA GLN A 13 -18.62 3.18 23.23
C GLN A 13 -19.34 2.17 22.34
N ASP A 14 -19.88 1.14 22.94
CA ASP A 14 -20.61 0.13 22.21
C ASP A 14 -21.96 0.68 21.73
N SER A 15 -22.17 0.64 20.42
CA SER A 15 -23.41 1.02 19.77
C SER A 15 -23.86 -0.06 18.79
N ALA A 16 -25.02 0.14 18.14
CA ALA A 16 -25.53 -0.83 17.16
C ALA A 16 -24.54 -1.11 16.01
N ASN A 17 -23.75 -0.12 15.59
CA ASN A 17 -22.91 -0.19 14.39
C ASN A 17 -21.40 0.00 14.66
N SER A 18 -21.00 0.32 15.90
CA SER A 18 -19.62 0.68 16.21
C SER A 18 -19.26 0.36 17.66
N LYS A 19 -17.99 0.03 17.89
CA LYS A 19 -17.42 -0.12 19.24
C LYS A 19 -16.77 1.15 19.77
N GLY A 20 -16.84 2.23 19.04
CA GLY A 20 -16.29 3.50 19.45
C GLY A 20 -15.80 4.34 18.28
N THR A 21 -15.08 5.39 18.61
CA THR A 21 -14.53 6.33 17.65
C THR A 21 -13.07 6.63 17.93
N ILE A 22 -12.34 7.01 16.87
CA ILE A 22 -10.96 7.48 16.94
C ILE A 22 -10.95 8.89 16.36
N GLY A 23 -10.58 9.88 17.16
CA GLY A 23 -10.56 11.28 16.73
C GLY A 23 -9.54 11.54 15.63
N SER A 24 -8.34 10.99 15.78
CA SER A 24 -7.33 10.99 14.71
C SER A 24 -6.45 9.74 14.74
N LEU A 25 -6.07 9.28 13.56
CA LEU A 25 -5.13 8.20 13.35
C LEU A 25 -4.04 8.67 12.41
N LYS A 26 -2.79 8.40 12.75
CA LYS A 26 -1.65 8.56 11.86
C LYS A 26 -0.85 7.27 11.83
N ALA A 27 -0.51 6.79 10.65
CA ALA A 27 0.28 5.61 10.46
C ALA A 27 1.46 5.89 9.53
N LYS A 28 2.62 5.35 9.89
CA LYS A 28 3.80 5.31 9.04
C LYS A 28 4.07 3.85 8.71
N LEU A 29 3.98 3.50 7.45
CA LEU A 29 4.23 2.15 6.95
C LEU A 29 5.58 2.11 6.25
N SER A 30 6.45 1.22 6.69
CA SER A 30 7.73 0.95 6.05
C SER A 30 7.67 -0.42 5.37
N TRP A 31 7.91 -0.44 4.08
CA TRP A 31 7.77 -1.63 3.26
C TRP A 31 9.07 -1.92 2.54
N MET A 32 9.77 -2.95 2.99
CA MET A 32 11.06 -3.34 2.42
C MET A 32 10.88 -4.00 1.06
N SER A 33 11.88 -3.90 0.20
CA SER A 33 11.87 -4.44 -1.17
C SER A 33 11.48 -5.92 -1.24
N ALA A 34 11.94 -6.74 -0.31
CA ALA A 34 11.54 -8.15 -0.23
C ALA A 34 10.02 -8.31 0.01
N GLY A 35 9.44 -7.52 0.90
CA GLY A 35 8.01 -7.55 1.15
C GLY A 35 7.17 -7.04 -0.03
N ILE A 36 7.68 -6.07 -0.78
CA ILE A 36 7.06 -5.61 -2.02
C ILE A 36 7.05 -6.74 -3.04
N LYS A 37 8.16 -7.43 -3.23
CA LYS A 37 8.27 -8.59 -4.10
C LYS A 37 7.23 -9.67 -3.74
N ASP A 38 7.14 -10.04 -2.47
CA ASP A 38 6.20 -11.06 -1.99
C ASP A 38 4.75 -10.65 -2.24
N THR A 39 4.42 -9.39 -2.05
CA THR A 39 3.07 -8.87 -2.32
C THR A 39 2.75 -8.89 -3.81
N MET A 40 3.70 -8.53 -4.66
CA MET A 40 3.52 -8.61 -6.11
C MET A 40 3.26 -10.04 -6.55
N ALA A 41 4.05 -11.00 -6.04
CA ALA A 41 3.89 -12.41 -6.33
C ALA A 41 2.49 -12.94 -5.93
N ALA A 42 1.98 -12.47 -4.79
CA ALA A 42 0.68 -12.91 -4.28
C ALA A 42 -0.54 -12.25 -4.96
N ASN A 43 -0.39 -11.04 -5.50
CA ASN A 43 -1.53 -10.21 -5.92
C ASN A 43 -1.57 -9.87 -7.42
N LEU A 44 -0.57 -10.26 -8.20
CA LEU A 44 -0.57 -10.08 -9.65
C LEU A 44 -0.75 -11.44 -10.35
N PRO A 45 -1.99 -11.81 -10.70
CA PRO A 45 -2.25 -13.10 -11.34
C PRO A 45 -1.49 -13.26 -12.67
N GLY A 46 -0.81 -14.37 -12.83
CA GLY A 46 -0.10 -14.74 -14.06
C GLY A 46 1.26 -14.06 -14.26
N VAL A 47 1.52 -12.94 -13.61
CA VAL A 47 2.80 -12.21 -13.78
C VAL A 47 3.56 -11.98 -12.47
N GLY A 48 2.87 -12.04 -11.33
CA GLY A 48 3.51 -11.79 -10.03
C GLY A 48 4.63 -12.78 -9.71
N SER A 49 4.47 -14.04 -10.07
CA SER A 49 5.49 -15.09 -9.89
C SER A 49 6.73 -14.89 -10.79
N LEU A 50 6.63 -14.03 -11.81
CA LEU A 50 7.75 -13.70 -12.68
C LEU A 50 8.66 -12.64 -12.06
N VAL A 51 8.21 -11.93 -11.04
CA VAL A 51 9.02 -10.91 -10.36
C VAL A 51 10.14 -11.59 -9.57
N THR A 52 11.36 -11.41 -10.02
CA THR A 52 12.56 -12.00 -9.43
C THR A 52 13.24 -11.10 -8.42
N GLY A 53 13.02 -9.79 -8.51
CA GLY A 53 13.61 -8.82 -7.59
C GLY A 53 12.87 -7.49 -7.58
N VAL A 54 13.11 -6.73 -6.52
CA VAL A 54 12.66 -5.35 -6.38
C VAL A 54 13.82 -4.53 -5.86
N SER A 55 14.16 -3.46 -6.56
CA SER A 55 15.16 -2.50 -6.14
C SER A 55 14.59 -1.08 -6.08
N THR A 56 15.27 -0.20 -5.40
CA THR A 56 14.81 1.19 -5.20
C THR A 56 15.89 2.19 -5.57
N ASP A 57 15.47 3.32 -6.11
CA ASP A 57 16.33 4.47 -6.36
C ASP A 57 15.75 5.71 -5.64
N PRO A 58 16.25 6.04 -4.45
CA PRO A 58 15.76 7.19 -3.68
C PRO A 58 15.99 8.53 -4.38
N ALA A 59 17.07 8.67 -5.14
CA ALA A 59 17.40 9.91 -5.86
C ALA A 59 16.38 10.20 -6.96
N ALA A 60 15.96 9.16 -7.70
CA ALA A 60 14.93 9.27 -8.72
C ALA A 60 13.50 9.15 -8.15
N GLY A 61 13.35 8.65 -6.92
CA GLY A 61 12.06 8.36 -6.30
C GLY A 61 11.34 7.20 -6.97
N THR A 62 12.06 6.20 -7.46
CA THR A 62 11.53 5.09 -8.25
C THR A 62 11.77 3.74 -7.61
N VAL A 63 10.91 2.80 -7.98
CA VAL A 63 11.03 1.37 -7.66
C VAL A 63 11.17 0.62 -8.97
N VAL A 64 12.14 -0.29 -9.03
CA VAL A 64 12.37 -1.15 -10.20
C VAL A 64 11.93 -2.56 -9.86
N LEU A 65 10.99 -3.08 -10.65
CA LEU A 65 10.52 -4.45 -10.59
C LEU A 65 11.26 -5.27 -11.64
N GLU A 66 11.99 -6.27 -11.22
CA GLU A 66 12.79 -7.13 -12.09
C GLU A 66 12.06 -8.45 -12.36
N ALA A 67 12.02 -8.87 -13.60
CA ALA A 67 11.43 -10.13 -14.04
C ALA A 67 12.36 -10.81 -15.05
N GLY A 68 13.34 -11.54 -14.55
CA GLY A 68 14.42 -12.10 -15.37
C GLY A 68 15.27 -11.01 -16.01
N SER A 69 15.33 -11.00 -17.36
CA SER A 69 16.02 -9.96 -18.14
C SER A 69 15.17 -8.71 -18.39
N ASN A 70 13.90 -8.72 -17.96
CA ASN A 70 12.97 -7.61 -18.13
C ASN A 70 12.88 -6.78 -16.83
N SER A 71 12.51 -5.51 -16.96
CA SER A 71 12.30 -4.66 -15.80
C SER A 71 11.22 -3.61 -16.03
N VAL A 72 10.58 -3.19 -14.96
CA VAL A 72 9.60 -2.09 -14.94
C VAL A 72 10.06 -1.07 -13.93
N THR A 73 10.23 0.17 -14.36
CA THR A 73 10.50 1.30 -13.48
C THR A 73 9.19 2.01 -13.19
N ALA A 74 8.82 2.07 -11.92
CA ALA A 74 7.60 2.72 -11.46
C ALA A 74 7.90 3.74 -10.38
N LYS A 75 7.11 4.80 -10.36
CA LYS A 75 7.18 5.85 -9.35
C LYS A 75 5.94 5.78 -8.45
N PRO A 76 6.09 5.55 -7.14
CA PRO A 76 4.98 5.68 -6.22
C PRO A 76 4.61 7.16 -6.06
N VAL A 77 3.32 7.44 -6.16
CA VAL A 77 2.76 8.79 -6.02
C VAL A 77 1.49 8.73 -5.18
N VAL A 78 1.21 9.81 -4.47
CA VAL A 78 -0.06 9.99 -3.76
C VAL A 78 -0.88 11.04 -4.48
N ALA A 79 -2.10 10.69 -4.82
CA ALA A 79 -3.07 11.59 -5.45
C ALA A 79 -4.45 11.36 -4.84
N ASN A 80 -5.09 12.44 -4.37
CA ASN A 80 -6.43 12.41 -3.79
C ASN A 80 -6.60 11.37 -2.65
N GLY A 81 -5.57 11.18 -1.84
CA GLY A 81 -5.60 10.22 -0.73
C GLY A 81 -5.32 8.78 -1.12
N ASP A 82 -5.05 8.50 -2.38
CA ASP A 82 -4.73 7.17 -2.90
C ASP A 82 -3.26 7.04 -3.26
N LEU A 83 -2.70 5.88 -2.93
CA LEU A 83 -1.37 5.49 -3.37
C LEU A 83 -1.48 4.87 -4.77
N ASN A 84 -0.68 5.37 -5.69
CA ASN A 84 -0.60 4.89 -7.07
C ASN A 84 0.85 4.57 -7.45
N LEU A 85 1.01 3.70 -8.44
CA LEU A 85 2.28 3.39 -9.06
C LEU A 85 2.24 3.83 -10.53
N GLU A 86 2.99 4.85 -10.87
CA GLU A 86 3.11 5.37 -12.23
C GLU A 86 4.24 4.65 -12.95
N VAL A 87 3.95 3.96 -14.05
CA VAL A 87 4.95 3.30 -14.89
C VAL A 87 5.69 4.35 -15.71
N LEU A 88 6.99 4.47 -15.48
CA LEU A 88 7.85 5.40 -16.22
C LEU A 88 8.49 4.73 -17.44
N ASP A 89 8.95 3.49 -17.27
CA ASP A 89 9.64 2.75 -18.31
C ASP A 89 9.43 1.24 -18.17
N VAL A 90 9.41 0.55 -19.30
CA VAL A 90 9.36 -0.92 -19.36
C VAL A 90 10.49 -1.38 -20.29
N ASN A 91 11.41 -2.16 -19.75
CA ASN A 91 12.45 -2.84 -20.52
C ASN A 91 12.01 -4.29 -20.73
N GLY A 92 11.53 -4.59 -21.93
CA GLY A 92 11.06 -5.92 -22.29
C GLY A 92 9.88 -5.89 -23.27
N PRO A 93 9.30 -7.06 -23.60
CA PRO A 93 8.28 -7.20 -24.63
C PRO A 93 6.87 -6.75 -24.19
N LEU A 94 6.66 -6.51 -22.89
CA LEU A 94 5.34 -6.13 -22.37
C LEU A 94 5.00 -4.68 -22.73
N PRO A 95 3.80 -4.41 -23.25
CA PRO A 95 3.34 -3.04 -23.48
C PRO A 95 3.24 -2.26 -22.17
N LYS A 96 3.73 -1.02 -22.16
CA LYS A 96 3.69 -0.12 -21.01
C LYS A 96 2.24 0.05 -20.46
N GLY A 97 1.26 0.18 -21.35
CA GLY A 97 -0.14 0.32 -20.98
C GLY A 97 -0.69 -0.91 -20.26
N ALA A 98 -0.30 -2.11 -20.66
CA ALA A 98 -0.71 -3.35 -19.99
C ALA A 98 -0.11 -3.46 -18.58
N VAL A 99 1.14 -3.08 -18.42
CA VAL A 99 1.82 -3.03 -17.12
C VAL A 99 1.16 -1.99 -16.21
N GLN A 100 0.87 -0.80 -16.73
CA GLN A 100 0.17 0.25 -15.97
C GLN A 100 -1.21 -0.22 -15.51
N THR A 101 -1.97 -0.91 -16.34
CA THR A 101 -3.29 -1.46 -15.99
C THR A 101 -3.18 -2.48 -14.86
N ALA A 102 -2.18 -3.37 -14.91
CA ALA A 102 -1.94 -4.36 -13.87
C ALA A 102 -1.58 -3.70 -12.51
N LEU A 103 -0.70 -2.70 -12.52
CA LEU A 103 -0.33 -1.96 -11.32
C LEU A 103 -1.48 -1.12 -10.76
N ASN A 104 -2.31 -0.54 -11.62
CA ASN A 104 -3.52 0.16 -11.19
C ASN A 104 -4.51 -0.78 -10.49
N GLY A 105 -4.66 -2.00 -10.96
CA GLY A 105 -5.47 -3.01 -10.31
C GLY A 105 -4.94 -3.38 -8.91
N LEU A 106 -3.63 -3.50 -8.79
CA LEU A 106 -2.98 -3.76 -7.49
C LEU A 106 -3.18 -2.60 -6.52
N THR A 107 -2.88 -1.39 -6.92
CA THR A 107 -3.00 -0.21 -6.05
C THR A 107 -4.45 0.07 -5.69
N LYS A 108 -5.38 -0.12 -6.61
CA LYS A 108 -6.81 -0.03 -6.29
C LYS A 108 -7.20 -1.02 -5.20
N LYS A 109 -6.78 -2.26 -5.30
CA LYS A 109 -7.04 -3.27 -4.28
C LYS A 109 -6.45 -2.90 -2.92
N LEU A 110 -5.27 -2.28 -2.89
CA LEU A 110 -4.66 -1.77 -1.66
C LEU A 110 -5.48 -0.61 -1.09
N ASN A 111 -5.81 0.38 -1.90
CA ASN A 111 -6.55 1.57 -1.47
C ASN A 111 -7.97 1.24 -0.98
N ASP A 112 -8.67 0.33 -1.65
CA ASP A 112 -10.02 -0.10 -1.28
C ASP A 112 -10.06 -0.89 0.04
N ASN A 113 -8.94 -1.46 0.47
CA ASN A 113 -8.85 -2.29 1.68
C ASN A 113 -8.20 -1.58 2.87
N TYR A 114 -7.98 -0.29 2.81
CA TYR A 114 -7.46 0.44 3.97
C TYR A 114 -8.45 0.43 5.14
N PRO A 115 -8.02 -0.03 6.32
CA PRO A 115 -8.89 -0.05 7.49
C PRO A 115 -9.13 1.36 8.03
N LEU A 116 -10.24 1.53 8.76
CA LEU A 116 -10.55 2.73 9.54
C LEU A 116 -10.60 4.03 8.71
N GLY A 117 -10.89 3.93 7.41
CA GLY A 117 -11.00 5.10 6.53
C GLY A 117 -9.70 5.86 6.34
N ILE A 118 -8.55 5.24 6.58
CA ILE A 118 -7.26 5.88 6.33
C ILE A 118 -7.09 6.15 4.84
N HIS A 119 -6.39 7.22 4.56
CA HIS A 119 -5.97 7.61 3.21
C HIS A 119 -4.47 7.89 3.21
N ALA A 120 -3.86 7.83 2.05
CA ALA A 120 -2.44 8.13 1.88
C ALA A 120 -2.20 9.64 1.91
N ASP A 121 -1.20 10.06 2.68
CA ASP A 121 -0.76 11.47 2.76
C ASP A 121 0.52 11.70 1.97
N SER A 122 1.49 10.80 2.09
CA SER A 122 2.76 10.89 1.40
C SER A 122 3.38 9.51 1.16
N VAL A 123 4.29 9.45 0.20
CA VAL A 123 5.10 8.28 -0.07
C VAL A 123 6.52 8.71 -0.40
N LYS A 124 7.50 7.97 0.10
CA LYS A 124 8.92 8.21 -0.14
C LYS A 124 9.63 6.89 -0.44
N VAL A 125 10.46 6.89 -1.46
CA VAL A 125 11.37 5.78 -1.75
C VAL A 125 12.64 5.94 -0.93
N THR A 126 13.09 4.84 -0.33
CA THR A 126 14.31 4.76 0.50
C THR A 126 15.27 3.74 -0.08
N ASP A 127 16.49 3.67 0.45
CA ASP A 127 17.50 2.69 0.00
C ASP A 127 17.04 1.23 0.16
N THR A 128 16.12 0.95 1.09
CA THR A 128 15.70 -0.42 1.42
C THR A 128 14.27 -0.74 1.04
N GLY A 129 13.50 0.25 0.59
CA GLY A 129 12.10 0.06 0.25
C GLY A 129 11.33 1.36 0.08
N VAL A 130 10.10 1.35 0.55
CA VAL A 130 9.17 2.48 0.43
C VAL A 130 8.57 2.78 1.80
N VAL A 131 8.43 4.06 2.12
CA VAL A 131 7.78 4.55 3.34
C VAL A 131 6.57 5.39 2.95
N GLY A 132 5.40 5.00 3.44
CA GLY A 132 4.16 5.76 3.27
C GLY A 132 3.65 6.31 4.59
N THR A 133 3.08 7.50 4.57
CA THR A 133 2.32 8.05 5.69
C THR A 133 0.84 8.09 5.35
N PHE A 134 0.02 7.73 6.31
CA PHE A 134 -1.42 7.60 6.17
C PHE A 134 -2.11 8.23 7.37
N SER A 135 -3.32 8.70 7.17
CA SER A 135 -4.10 9.27 8.26
C SER A 135 -5.60 9.10 8.05
N SER A 136 -6.33 9.21 9.15
CA SER A 136 -7.77 9.40 9.12
C SER A 136 -8.21 10.31 10.28
N GLN A 137 -9.40 10.88 10.15
CA GLN A 137 -10.05 11.66 11.20
C GLN A 137 -11.46 11.14 11.41
N ASN A 138 -11.92 11.18 12.66
CA ASN A 138 -13.28 10.77 13.04
C ASN A 138 -13.63 9.36 12.55
N ALA A 139 -12.70 8.41 12.69
CA ALA A 139 -12.91 7.03 12.28
C ALA A 139 -13.82 6.30 13.29
N SER A 140 -14.69 5.43 12.78
CA SER A 140 -15.46 4.49 13.58
C SER A 140 -14.70 3.19 13.76
N ILE A 141 -14.70 2.66 15.00
CA ILE A 141 -14.18 1.32 15.28
C ILE A 141 -15.25 0.32 14.87
N PRO A 142 -14.99 -0.58 13.89
CA PRO A 142 -16.00 -1.53 13.43
C PRO A 142 -16.32 -2.57 14.50
N LYS A 143 -17.51 -3.16 14.42
CA LYS A 143 -17.84 -4.34 15.22
C LYS A 143 -17.09 -5.58 14.73
N GLU A 144 -16.98 -6.58 15.62
CA GLU A 144 -16.17 -7.78 15.40
C GLU A 144 -16.46 -8.53 14.10
N ASP A 145 -17.71 -8.55 13.66
CA ASP A 145 -18.12 -9.26 12.45
C ASP A 145 -17.58 -8.63 11.14
N ALA A 146 -17.08 -7.40 11.22
CA ALA A 146 -16.61 -6.67 10.04
C ALA A 146 -15.09 -6.72 9.85
N ASN A 147 -14.31 -7.15 10.85
CA ASN A 147 -12.84 -7.14 10.74
C ASN A 147 -12.22 -8.31 11.52
N PRO A 148 -11.60 -9.28 10.81
CA PRO A 148 -10.98 -10.44 11.44
C PRO A 148 -9.83 -10.12 12.40
N CYS A 149 -9.23 -8.93 12.31
CA CYS A 149 -8.18 -8.52 13.24
C CYS A 149 -8.70 -8.31 14.66
N PHE A 150 -9.97 -8.00 14.83
CA PHE A 150 -10.60 -7.80 16.13
C PHE A 150 -11.39 -9.02 16.62
N ALA A 151 -11.56 -10.02 15.80
CA ALA A 151 -12.31 -11.24 16.16
C ALA A 151 -11.60 -12.13 17.19
N ARG A 152 -10.35 -11.82 17.54
CA ARG A 152 -9.53 -12.57 18.50
C ARG A 152 -9.31 -11.83 19.83
N LEU A 153 -9.90 -10.66 19.99
CA LEU A 153 -9.92 -9.90 21.22
C LEU A 153 -11.23 -10.16 21.96
#